data_fb0c6edf950f4d929f2911364b715c56
#
_entry.id   fb0c6edf950f4d929f2911364b715c56
#
_cell.length_a   1.000
_cell.length_b   1.000
_cell.length_c   1.000
_cell.angle_alpha   90.00
_cell.angle_beta   90.00
_cell.angle_gamma   90.00
#
_symmetry.space_group_name_H-M   'P 1'
#
loop_
_entity.id
_entity.type
_entity.pdbx_description
1 polymer ?
#
loop_
_entity_poly.entity_id
_entity_poly.type
_entity_poly.pdbx_seq_one_letter_code
_entity_poly.pdbx_strand_id
1 'polypeptide(L)'
;MQRQEALIASLAAQPILVVVRPDPADLDGDDGPGSLLDHLSCLASVGLRHVEIGWQPDGRWCSFVDRVRQRCPSLQLGAASLLTAEALADLETCGLPFAMSPCFDPVLLERARQHGILLVPGVFSPTELQQAAAMGCGLVKLFPAVSVGVDYIQRLRAPLGPLPQVIAAGGLGVGDVDAWLMAGHAAVALGRRVIDVQGPDPTLLRWLQTTAG
;
A
#
# COMPACT_ATOMS: atom_id res chain seq x y z
N MET A 1 -16.01 5.83 -5.85
CA MET A 1 -15.65 7.24 -5.55
C MET A 1 -15.36 7.41 -4.06
N GLN A 2 -16.30 7.23 -3.17
CA GLN A 2 -16.13 7.53 -1.73
C GLN A 2 -14.93 6.84 -1.05
N ARG A 3 -14.64 5.54 -1.32
CA ARG A 3 -13.47 4.84 -0.75
C ARG A 3 -12.14 5.38 -1.27
N GLN A 4 -12.08 5.78 -2.54
CA GLN A 4 -10.87 6.36 -3.13
C GLN A 4 -10.56 7.72 -2.52
N GLU A 5 -11.56 8.58 -2.39
CA GLU A 5 -11.45 9.90 -1.76
C GLU A 5 -11.03 9.77 -0.29
N ALA A 6 -11.60 8.81 0.44
CA ALA A 6 -11.24 8.54 1.83
C ALA A 6 -9.78 8.08 1.97
N LEU A 7 -9.30 7.16 1.10
CA LEU A 7 -7.90 6.73 1.14
C LEU A 7 -6.95 7.88 0.78
N ILE A 8 -7.29 8.67 -0.25
CA ILE A 8 -6.51 9.85 -0.65
C ILE A 8 -6.40 10.85 0.52
N ALA A 9 -7.51 11.15 1.19
CA ALA A 9 -7.51 12.07 2.33
C ALA A 9 -6.70 11.52 3.51
N SER A 10 -6.77 10.21 3.76
CA SER A 10 -5.99 9.56 4.81
C SER A 10 -4.48 9.58 4.50
N LEU A 11 -4.11 9.30 3.25
CA LEU A 11 -2.72 9.40 2.80
C LEU A 11 -2.19 10.84 2.81
N ALA A 12 -3.04 11.83 2.56
CA ALA A 12 -2.63 13.23 2.69
C ALA A 12 -2.29 13.62 4.15
N ALA A 13 -2.92 12.97 5.13
CA ALA A 13 -2.60 13.17 6.55
C ALA A 13 -1.34 12.41 7.01
N GLN A 14 -1.06 11.25 6.42
CA GLN A 14 0.17 10.47 6.66
C GLN A 14 0.60 9.81 5.34
N PRO A 15 1.53 10.42 4.58
CA PRO A 15 1.83 10.05 3.19
C PRO A 15 2.80 8.85 3.06
N ILE A 16 2.67 7.88 3.93
CA ILE A 16 3.37 6.59 3.84
C ILE A 16 2.42 5.43 4.04
N LEU A 17 2.78 4.30 3.45
CA LEU A 17 2.23 3.00 3.82
C LEU A 17 3.35 1.96 3.92
N VAL A 18 3.17 1.00 4.82
CA VAL A 18 4.11 -0.11 4.99
C VAL A 18 3.53 -1.36 4.34
N VAL A 19 4.31 -1.99 3.47
CA VAL A 19 3.92 -3.22 2.78
C VAL A 19 4.63 -4.39 3.43
N VAL A 20 3.85 -5.27 4.04
CA VAL A 20 4.36 -6.48 4.73
C VAL A 20 3.97 -7.75 3.99
N ARG A 21 4.74 -8.81 4.21
CA ARG A 21 4.47 -10.14 3.67
C ARG A 21 4.60 -11.14 4.80
N PRO A 22 3.48 -11.69 5.30
CA PRO A 22 3.53 -12.71 6.32
C PRO A 22 4.27 -13.95 5.80
N ASP A 23 5.08 -14.54 6.63
CA ASP A 23 5.71 -15.83 6.37
C ASP A 23 4.83 -17.00 6.87
N PRO A 24 5.20 -18.25 6.67
CA PRO A 24 4.42 -19.39 7.16
C PRO A 24 4.21 -19.41 8.68
N ALA A 25 5.16 -18.94 9.48
CA ALA A 25 5.03 -18.91 10.95
C ALA A 25 3.99 -17.85 11.37
N ASP A 26 4.01 -16.67 10.74
CA ASP A 26 2.99 -15.65 10.93
C ASP A 26 1.58 -16.17 10.61
N LEU A 27 1.45 -16.95 9.50
CA LEU A 27 0.16 -17.53 9.11
C LEU A 27 -0.29 -18.63 10.09
N ASP A 28 0.64 -19.39 10.67
CA ASP A 28 0.35 -20.44 11.67
C ASP A 28 -0.03 -19.89 13.04
N GLY A 29 0.11 -18.58 13.27
CA GLY A 29 -0.29 -17.93 14.52
C GLY A 29 0.86 -17.73 15.50
N ASP A 30 2.09 -17.68 15.03
CA ASP A 30 3.21 -17.19 15.83
C ASP A 30 3.11 -15.67 15.98
N ASP A 31 2.42 -15.26 17.03
CA ASP A 31 2.13 -13.86 17.35
C ASP A 31 3.00 -13.36 18.54
N GLY A 32 4.06 -14.11 18.87
CA GLY A 32 4.98 -13.82 19.96
C GLY A 32 5.93 -12.64 19.68
N PRO A 33 6.82 -12.34 20.66
CA PRO A 33 7.83 -11.29 20.49
C PRO A 33 8.72 -11.55 19.26
N GLY A 34 8.89 -10.52 18.43
CA GLY A 34 9.65 -10.60 17.18
C GLY A 34 8.89 -11.13 15.97
N SER A 35 7.61 -11.50 16.11
CA SER A 35 6.74 -11.83 14.98
C SER A 35 6.38 -10.58 14.16
N LEU A 36 5.87 -10.78 12.95
CA LEU A 36 5.36 -9.67 12.13
C LEU A 36 4.25 -8.90 12.84
N LEU A 37 3.37 -9.61 13.56
CA LEU A 37 2.28 -8.97 14.32
C LEU A 37 2.81 -8.11 15.48
N ASP A 38 3.86 -8.55 16.17
CA ASP A 38 4.52 -7.76 17.21
C ASP A 38 5.15 -6.49 16.63
N HIS A 39 5.84 -6.61 15.49
CA HIS A 39 6.43 -5.46 14.79
C HIS A 39 5.35 -4.47 14.30
N LEU A 40 4.22 -4.95 13.77
CA LEU A 40 3.09 -4.10 13.38
C LEU A 40 2.47 -3.40 14.60
N SER A 41 2.38 -4.09 15.74
CA SER A 41 1.91 -3.51 16.99
C SER A 41 2.82 -2.37 17.47
N CYS A 42 4.14 -2.57 17.38
CA CYS A 42 5.13 -1.53 17.66
C CYS A 42 4.93 -0.30 16.75
N LEU A 43 4.83 -0.51 15.42
CA LEU A 43 4.61 0.58 14.46
C LEU A 43 3.28 1.31 14.68
N ALA A 44 2.22 0.59 14.98
CA ALA A 44 0.91 1.17 15.30
C ALA A 44 0.97 2.04 16.56
N SER A 45 1.73 1.61 17.58
CA SER A 45 1.88 2.36 18.85
C SER A 45 2.59 3.71 18.69
N VAL A 46 3.45 3.83 17.67
CA VAL A 46 4.14 5.10 17.32
C VAL A 46 3.42 5.88 16.21
N GLY A 47 2.19 5.49 15.87
CA GLY A 47 1.30 6.27 15.02
C GLY A 47 1.26 5.88 13.54
N LEU A 48 1.82 4.75 13.11
CA LEU A 48 1.59 4.23 11.75
C LEU A 48 0.09 4.02 11.52
N ARG A 49 -0.40 4.43 10.34
CA ARG A 49 -1.82 4.31 9.96
C ARG A 49 -2.07 3.32 8.83
N HIS A 50 -1.21 3.24 7.82
CA HIS A 50 -1.51 2.50 6.60
C HIS A 50 -0.59 1.29 6.45
N VAL A 51 -1.19 0.11 6.34
CA VAL A 51 -0.48 -1.14 6.10
C VAL A 51 -1.15 -1.94 4.99
N GLU A 52 -0.35 -2.43 4.06
CA GLU A 52 -0.75 -3.42 3.06
C GLU A 52 -0.17 -4.78 3.42
N ILE A 53 -1.03 -5.77 3.56
CA ILE A 53 -0.63 -7.16 3.78
C ILE A 53 -0.57 -7.86 2.43
N GLY A 54 0.60 -8.35 2.05
CA GLY A 54 0.80 -9.10 0.81
C GLY A 54 -0.13 -10.31 0.76
N TRP A 55 -1.00 -10.35 -0.26
CA TRP A 55 -1.88 -11.49 -0.45
C TRP A 55 -1.09 -12.75 -0.85
N GLN A 56 -1.54 -13.89 -0.35
CA GLN A 56 -1.03 -15.22 -0.65
C GLN A 56 -2.22 -16.17 -0.80
N PRO A 57 -2.16 -17.16 -1.72
CA PRO A 57 -3.19 -18.18 -1.90
C PRO A 57 -3.13 -19.21 -0.77
N ASP A 58 -3.37 -18.79 0.46
CA ASP A 58 -3.34 -19.60 1.67
C ASP A 58 -4.57 -19.30 2.52
N GLY A 59 -5.36 -20.33 2.83
CA GLY A 59 -6.61 -20.17 3.60
C GLY A 59 -6.43 -19.56 5.00
N ARG A 60 -5.20 -19.52 5.53
CA ARG A 60 -4.85 -18.88 6.80
C ARG A 60 -4.64 -17.35 6.67
N TRP A 61 -4.50 -16.83 5.44
CA TRP A 61 -4.20 -15.42 5.20
C TRP A 61 -5.28 -14.49 5.80
N CYS A 62 -6.55 -14.80 5.60
CA CYS A 62 -7.65 -14.02 6.20
C CYS A 62 -7.61 -14.05 7.73
N SER A 63 -7.27 -15.19 8.32
CA SER A 63 -7.12 -15.29 9.78
C SER A 63 -5.98 -14.42 10.30
N PHE A 64 -4.87 -14.32 9.56
CA PHE A 64 -3.78 -13.41 9.89
C PHE A 64 -4.24 -11.94 9.82
N VAL A 65 -4.95 -11.54 8.75
CA VAL A 65 -5.54 -10.19 8.62
C VAL A 65 -6.43 -9.85 9.81
N ASP A 66 -7.25 -10.78 10.27
CA ASP A 66 -8.14 -10.58 11.42
C ASP A 66 -7.36 -10.42 12.72
N ARG A 67 -6.28 -11.19 12.94
CA ARG A 67 -5.40 -11.00 14.10
C ARG A 67 -4.73 -9.61 14.09
N VAL A 68 -4.23 -9.16 12.93
CA VAL A 68 -3.68 -7.80 12.79
C VAL A 68 -4.74 -6.74 13.12
N ARG A 69 -5.96 -6.89 12.60
CA ARG A 69 -7.07 -5.96 12.86
C ARG A 69 -7.42 -5.88 14.36
N GLN A 70 -7.45 -7.02 15.03
CA GLN A 70 -7.75 -7.08 16.47
C GLN A 70 -6.64 -6.48 17.32
N ARG A 71 -5.37 -6.79 16.98
CA ARG A 71 -4.22 -6.32 17.75
C ARG A 71 -3.90 -4.84 17.51
N CYS A 72 -4.14 -4.36 16.29
CA CYS A 72 -3.78 -3.02 15.82
C CYS A 72 -4.99 -2.29 15.22
N PRO A 73 -6.04 -1.97 16.01
CA PRO A 73 -7.29 -1.41 15.49
C PRO A 73 -7.15 0.00 14.90
N SER A 74 -6.04 0.69 15.16
CA SER A 74 -5.73 2.01 14.57
C SER A 74 -5.21 1.92 13.12
N LEU A 75 -4.80 0.73 12.66
CA LEU A 75 -4.29 0.55 11.31
C LEU A 75 -5.43 0.50 10.29
N GLN A 76 -5.25 1.21 9.19
CA GLN A 76 -6.03 1.06 7.97
C GLN A 76 -5.37 -0.03 7.11
N LEU A 77 -6.01 -1.19 7.08
CA LEU A 77 -5.49 -2.37 6.39
C LEU A 77 -5.98 -2.44 4.95
N GLY A 78 -5.07 -2.75 4.05
CA GLY A 78 -5.32 -3.13 2.67
C GLY A 78 -4.53 -4.36 2.27
N ALA A 79 -4.72 -4.86 1.05
CA ALA A 79 -3.93 -5.94 0.51
C ALA A 79 -2.93 -5.46 -0.54
N ALA A 80 -1.74 -6.03 -0.53
CA ALA A 80 -0.74 -5.83 -1.58
C ALA A 80 -0.68 -7.02 -2.55
N SER A 81 -0.15 -6.76 -3.74
CA SER A 81 0.15 -7.79 -4.76
C SER A 81 -1.10 -8.48 -5.31
N LEU A 82 -2.21 -7.76 -5.43
CA LEU A 82 -3.46 -8.30 -5.97
C LEU A 82 -3.37 -8.50 -7.48
N LEU A 83 -3.43 -9.74 -7.95
CA LEU A 83 -3.26 -10.09 -9.36
C LEU A 83 -4.39 -10.98 -9.91
N THR A 84 -5.25 -11.54 -9.06
CA THR A 84 -6.23 -12.53 -9.47
C THR A 84 -7.62 -12.26 -8.90
N ALA A 85 -8.64 -12.85 -9.53
CA ALA A 85 -10.01 -12.80 -9.02
C ALA A 85 -10.18 -13.57 -7.69
N GLU A 86 -9.36 -14.61 -7.46
CA GLU A 86 -9.33 -15.34 -6.19
C GLU A 86 -8.92 -14.42 -5.04
N ALA A 87 -7.86 -13.62 -5.25
CA ALA A 87 -7.45 -12.62 -4.28
C ALA A 87 -8.55 -11.61 -3.94
N LEU A 88 -9.40 -11.21 -4.91
CA LEU A 88 -10.56 -10.34 -4.65
C LEU A 88 -11.58 -11.02 -3.73
N ALA A 89 -11.85 -12.31 -3.92
CA ALA A 89 -12.79 -13.06 -3.10
C ALA A 89 -12.30 -13.16 -1.64
N ASP A 90 -11.01 -13.37 -1.42
CA ASP A 90 -10.41 -13.36 -0.09
C ASP A 90 -10.50 -11.97 0.57
N LEU A 91 -10.26 -10.89 -0.19
CA LEU A 91 -10.42 -9.53 0.33
C LEU A 91 -11.85 -9.25 0.78
N GLU A 92 -12.83 -9.69 0.00
CA GLU A 92 -14.25 -9.57 0.36
C GLU A 92 -14.55 -10.35 1.63
N THR A 93 -14.05 -11.59 1.72
CA THR A 93 -14.22 -12.47 2.89
C THR A 93 -13.65 -11.85 4.16
N CYS A 94 -12.43 -11.31 4.10
CA CYS A 94 -11.81 -10.67 5.27
C CYS A 94 -12.13 -9.17 5.40
N GLY A 95 -13.04 -8.63 4.57
CA GLY A 95 -13.58 -7.27 4.71
C GLY A 95 -12.56 -6.15 4.52
N LEU A 96 -11.53 -6.35 3.69
CA LEU A 96 -10.56 -5.30 3.38
C LEU A 96 -11.13 -4.29 2.39
N PRO A 97 -11.04 -2.98 2.68
CA PRO A 97 -11.69 -1.94 1.88
C PRO A 97 -10.93 -1.60 0.60
N PHE A 98 -9.63 -1.87 0.54
CA PHE A 98 -8.79 -1.55 -0.60
C PHE A 98 -7.66 -2.56 -0.80
N ALA A 99 -7.13 -2.57 -2.02
CA ALA A 99 -5.93 -3.32 -2.37
C ALA A 99 -5.11 -2.56 -3.42
N MET A 100 -3.84 -2.94 -3.55
CA MET A 100 -2.98 -2.46 -4.62
C MET A 100 -2.46 -3.60 -5.47
N SER A 101 -2.53 -3.41 -6.79
CA SER A 101 -1.90 -4.30 -7.77
C SER A 101 -0.50 -3.80 -8.14
N PRO A 102 0.44 -4.67 -8.49
CA PRO A 102 1.68 -4.26 -9.13
C PRO A 102 1.51 -3.93 -10.62
N CYS A 103 0.37 -4.28 -11.22
CA CYS A 103 0.10 -4.17 -12.66
C CYS A 103 -1.20 -3.42 -12.92
N PHE A 104 -1.34 -2.93 -14.15
CA PHE A 104 -2.59 -2.40 -14.68
C PHE A 104 -3.37 -3.52 -15.36
N ASP A 105 -4.48 -3.93 -14.76
CA ASP A 105 -5.43 -4.89 -15.32
C ASP A 105 -6.85 -4.31 -15.30
N PRO A 106 -7.39 -3.88 -16.47
CA PRO A 106 -8.72 -3.29 -16.54
C PRO A 106 -9.85 -4.27 -16.18
N VAL A 107 -9.66 -5.57 -16.42
CA VAL A 107 -10.67 -6.59 -16.07
C VAL A 107 -10.74 -6.76 -14.55
N LEU A 108 -9.58 -6.82 -13.89
CA LEU A 108 -9.50 -6.94 -12.45
C LEU A 108 -10.03 -5.68 -11.75
N LEU A 109 -9.75 -4.49 -12.32
CA LEU A 109 -10.29 -3.21 -11.83
C LEU A 109 -11.83 -3.20 -11.87
N GLU A 110 -12.42 -3.65 -12.96
CA GLU A 110 -13.89 -3.68 -13.08
C GLU A 110 -14.51 -4.69 -12.11
N ARG A 111 -13.92 -5.88 -11.96
CA ARG A 111 -14.35 -6.86 -10.96
C ARG A 111 -14.26 -6.32 -9.55
N ALA A 112 -13.15 -5.67 -9.20
CA ALA A 112 -13.00 -5.04 -7.87
C ALA A 112 -14.11 -4.02 -7.59
N ARG A 113 -14.51 -3.22 -8.58
CA ARG A 113 -15.62 -2.26 -8.47
C ARG A 113 -16.96 -2.95 -8.21
N GLN A 114 -17.23 -4.06 -8.91
CA GLN A 114 -18.45 -4.86 -8.74
C GLN A 114 -18.56 -5.42 -7.31
N HIS A 115 -17.43 -5.77 -6.69
CA HIS A 115 -17.35 -6.21 -5.29
C HIS A 115 -17.22 -5.06 -4.28
N GLY A 116 -17.27 -3.80 -4.74
CA GLY A 116 -17.15 -2.63 -3.88
C GLY A 116 -15.75 -2.46 -3.26
N ILE A 117 -14.72 -3.10 -3.80
CA ILE A 117 -13.33 -3.00 -3.37
C ILE A 117 -12.63 -1.90 -4.16
N LEU A 118 -11.90 -1.02 -3.49
CA LEU A 118 -11.01 -0.09 -4.14
C LEU A 118 -9.72 -0.81 -4.56
N LEU A 119 -9.55 -1.06 -5.85
CA LEU A 119 -8.27 -1.53 -6.39
C LEU A 119 -7.48 -0.34 -6.95
N VAL A 120 -6.31 -0.09 -6.37
CA VAL A 120 -5.34 0.90 -6.86
C VAL A 120 -4.40 0.19 -7.85
N PRO A 121 -4.47 0.50 -9.15
CA PRO A 121 -3.68 -0.20 -10.15
C PRO A 121 -2.22 0.23 -10.12
N GLY A 122 -1.32 -0.73 -10.38
CA GLY A 122 0.07 -0.46 -10.70
C GLY A 122 0.22 0.07 -12.12
N VAL A 123 1.04 1.10 -12.30
CA VAL A 123 1.37 1.69 -13.59
C VAL A 123 2.87 1.93 -13.68
N PHE A 124 3.42 1.82 -14.88
CA PHE A 124 4.83 2.08 -15.14
C PHE A 124 5.05 2.95 -16.38
N SER A 125 4.13 2.92 -17.33
CA SER A 125 4.22 3.64 -18.59
C SER A 125 3.21 4.80 -18.67
N PRO A 126 3.45 5.80 -19.56
CA PRO A 126 2.49 6.86 -19.85
C PRO A 126 1.14 6.32 -20.34
N THR A 127 1.16 5.24 -21.10
CA THR A 127 -0.05 4.60 -21.63
C THR A 127 -0.91 4.01 -20.51
N GLU A 128 -0.31 3.27 -19.58
CA GLU A 128 -1.03 2.70 -18.43
C GLU A 128 -1.60 3.78 -17.53
N LEU A 129 -0.81 4.86 -17.30
CA LEU A 129 -1.27 6.00 -16.51
C LEU A 129 -2.50 6.66 -17.13
N GLN A 130 -2.48 6.86 -18.45
CA GLN A 130 -3.60 7.46 -19.19
C GLN A 130 -4.83 6.55 -19.20
N GLN A 131 -4.65 5.23 -19.40
CA GLN A 131 -5.72 4.25 -19.34
C GLN A 131 -6.36 4.18 -17.95
N ALA A 132 -5.55 4.17 -16.89
CA ALA A 132 -6.04 4.20 -15.51
C ALA A 132 -6.86 5.47 -15.24
N ALA A 133 -6.39 6.65 -15.70
CA ALA A 133 -7.12 7.90 -15.59
C ALA A 133 -8.46 7.85 -16.34
N ALA A 134 -8.48 7.34 -17.58
CA ALA A 134 -9.69 7.19 -18.40
C ALA A 134 -10.73 6.25 -17.76
N MET A 135 -10.27 5.25 -16.99
CA MET A 135 -11.12 4.37 -16.20
C MET A 135 -11.56 4.99 -14.86
N GLY A 136 -11.24 6.27 -14.57
CA GLY A 136 -11.64 6.96 -13.34
C GLY A 136 -10.81 6.60 -12.12
N CYS A 137 -9.60 6.05 -12.28
CA CYS A 137 -8.68 5.87 -11.18
C CYS A 137 -8.08 7.22 -10.80
N GLY A 138 -8.51 7.80 -9.68
CA GLY A 138 -7.94 9.04 -9.13
C GLY A 138 -6.68 8.80 -8.31
N LEU A 139 -6.33 7.54 -8.04
CA LEU A 139 -5.14 7.11 -7.33
C LEU A 139 -4.53 5.91 -8.06
N VAL A 140 -3.22 5.95 -8.29
CA VAL A 140 -2.45 4.86 -8.94
C VAL A 140 -1.15 4.62 -8.19
N LYS A 141 -0.54 3.46 -8.43
CA LYS A 141 0.74 3.06 -7.84
C LYS A 141 1.81 3.00 -8.92
N LEU A 142 2.80 3.88 -8.88
CA LEU A 142 3.98 3.78 -9.73
C LEU A 142 4.87 2.64 -9.23
N PHE A 143 5.06 1.58 -10.05
CA PHE A 143 5.80 0.39 -9.64
C PHE A 143 6.59 -0.24 -10.80
N PRO A 144 7.89 -0.55 -10.61
CA PRO A 144 8.74 -0.17 -9.48
C PRO A 144 9.31 1.25 -9.63
N ALA A 145 8.99 2.12 -8.68
CA ALA A 145 9.28 3.57 -8.77
C ALA A 145 10.78 3.89 -8.89
N VAL A 146 11.64 3.15 -8.17
CA VAL A 146 13.10 3.34 -8.22
C VAL A 146 13.69 3.27 -9.63
N SER A 147 13.04 2.51 -10.52
CA SER A 147 13.53 2.27 -11.89
C SER A 147 13.40 3.48 -12.82
N VAL A 148 12.52 4.43 -12.51
CA VAL A 148 12.27 5.61 -13.37
C VAL A 148 12.69 6.93 -12.72
N GLY A 149 12.93 6.91 -11.42
CA GLY A 149 13.39 8.08 -10.67
C GLY A 149 12.29 9.06 -10.26
N VAL A 150 12.64 9.93 -9.34
CA VAL A 150 11.73 10.81 -8.62
C VAL A 150 10.98 11.81 -9.52
N ASP A 151 11.61 12.30 -10.59
CA ASP A 151 11.02 13.31 -11.49
C ASP A 151 10.10 12.73 -12.58
N TYR A 152 9.95 11.42 -12.64
CA TYR A 152 9.25 10.76 -13.75
C TYR A 152 7.84 11.30 -13.96
N ILE A 153 7.05 11.36 -12.91
CA ILE A 153 5.64 11.82 -12.99
C ILE A 153 5.57 13.31 -13.36
N GLN A 154 6.48 14.15 -12.88
CA GLN A 154 6.51 15.56 -13.25
C GLN A 154 6.71 15.75 -14.75
N ARG A 155 7.60 14.95 -15.37
CA ARG A 155 7.86 14.98 -16.82
C ARG A 155 6.66 14.58 -17.66
N LEU A 156 5.75 13.78 -17.11
CA LEU A 156 4.53 13.33 -17.79
C LEU A 156 3.37 14.33 -17.69
N ARG A 157 3.40 15.27 -16.73
CA ARG A 157 2.31 16.24 -16.54
C ARG A 157 2.10 17.16 -17.75
N ALA A 158 3.19 17.62 -18.38
CA ALA A 158 3.07 18.52 -19.53
C ALA A 158 2.42 17.84 -20.74
N PRO A 159 2.84 16.63 -21.18
CA PRO A 159 2.23 16.00 -22.36
C PRO A 159 0.87 15.35 -22.09
N LEU A 160 0.57 14.91 -20.85
CA LEU A 160 -0.64 14.15 -20.55
C LEU A 160 -1.73 14.98 -19.86
N GLY A 161 -1.41 16.18 -19.38
CA GLY A 161 -2.35 17.01 -18.62
C GLY A 161 -2.58 16.52 -17.19
N PRO A 162 -3.81 16.68 -16.65
CA PRO A 162 -4.12 16.26 -15.29
C PRO A 162 -3.95 14.75 -15.10
N LEU A 163 -3.16 14.36 -14.09
CA LEU A 163 -2.87 12.98 -13.76
C LEU A 163 -3.55 12.57 -12.46
N PRO A 164 -3.84 11.26 -12.26
CA PRO A 164 -4.18 10.71 -10.96
C PRO A 164 -3.13 11.05 -9.90
N GLN A 165 -3.50 10.97 -8.64
CA GLN A 165 -2.53 10.97 -7.56
C GLN A 165 -1.70 9.69 -7.60
N VAL A 166 -0.41 9.79 -7.29
CA VAL A 166 0.54 8.68 -7.49
C VAL A 166 1.18 8.31 -6.17
N ILE A 167 1.07 7.04 -5.81
CA ILE A 167 1.85 6.42 -4.74
C ILE A 167 3.13 5.88 -5.36
N ALA A 168 4.28 6.30 -4.88
CA ALA A 168 5.56 5.75 -5.30
C ALA A 168 5.85 4.45 -4.52
N ALA A 169 6.11 3.34 -5.24
CA ALA A 169 6.33 2.04 -4.63
C ALA A 169 7.43 1.24 -5.35
N GLY A 170 8.16 0.44 -4.58
CA GLY A 170 9.17 -0.47 -5.12
C GLY A 170 10.59 0.10 -5.10
N GLY A 171 11.43 -0.50 -4.24
CA GLY A 171 12.84 -0.18 -4.09
C GLY A 171 13.15 1.02 -3.21
N LEU A 172 12.15 1.66 -2.60
CA LEU A 172 12.27 2.86 -1.77
C LEU A 172 12.46 2.50 -0.29
N GLY A 173 13.24 3.33 0.40
CA GLY A 173 13.44 3.30 1.86
C GLY A 173 12.93 4.58 2.53
N VAL A 174 13.06 4.65 3.85
CA VAL A 174 12.61 5.82 4.64
C VAL A 174 13.32 7.11 4.21
N GLY A 175 14.62 7.02 3.88
CA GLY A 175 15.40 8.18 3.41
C GLY A 175 14.97 8.77 2.06
N ASP A 176 14.14 8.04 1.30
CA ASP A 176 13.63 8.51 0.01
C ASP A 176 12.32 9.30 0.17
N VAL A 177 11.60 9.16 1.30
CA VAL A 177 10.23 9.65 1.48
C VAL A 177 10.10 11.13 1.14
N ASP A 178 10.92 11.97 1.76
CA ASP A 178 10.81 13.43 1.59
C ASP A 178 11.05 13.86 0.14
N ALA A 179 12.05 13.28 -0.53
CA ALA A 179 12.35 13.60 -1.93
C ALA A 179 11.17 13.24 -2.86
N TRP A 180 10.54 12.08 -2.65
CA TRP A 180 9.39 11.65 -3.46
C TRP A 180 8.14 12.49 -3.18
N LEU A 181 7.89 12.86 -1.94
CA LEU A 181 6.78 13.75 -1.58
C LEU A 181 6.98 15.15 -2.14
N MET A 182 8.18 15.72 -2.04
CA MET A 182 8.53 17.03 -2.63
C MET A 182 8.38 17.03 -4.16
N ALA A 183 8.61 15.90 -4.82
CA ALA A 183 8.37 15.72 -6.26
C ALA A 183 6.87 15.58 -6.61
N GLY A 184 5.97 15.68 -5.64
CA GLY A 184 4.52 15.70 -5.85
C GLY A 184 3.86 14.32 -5.92
N HIS A 185 4.49 13.28 -5.38
CA HIS A 185 3.83 12.02 -5.13
C HIS A 185 2.91 12.12 -3.90
N ALA A 186 1.77 11.45 -3.95
CA ALA A 186 0.78 11.52 -2.87
C ALA A 186 1.19 10.74 -1.63
N ALA A 187 1.96 9.68 -1.80
CA ALA A 187 2.50 8.86 -0.72
C ALA A 187 3.67 8.01 -1.22
N VAL A 188 4.40 7.42 -0.28
CA VAL A 188 5.47 6.45 -0.52
C VAL A 188 5.14 5.12 0.14
N ALA A 189 5.18 4.03 -0.62
CA ALA A 189 4.99 2.68 -0.11
C ALA A 189 6.34 2.04 0.19
N LEU A 190 6.56 1.73 1.46
CA LEU A 190 7.78 1.16 2.01
C LEU A 190 7.62 -0.36 2.18
N GLY A 191 8.50 -1.11 1.56
CA GLY A 191 8.45 -2.58 1.58
C GLY A 191 9.45 -3.20 2.56
N ARG A 192 10.02 -4.34 2.18
CA ARG A 192 10.88 -5.23 3.01
C ARG A 192 12.04 -4.57 3.77
N ARG A 193 12.41 -3.35 3.45
CA ARG A 193 13.53 -2.65 4.11
C ARG A 193 13.16 -2.01 5.45
N VAL A 194 11.87 -1.93 5.78
CA VAL A 194 11.42 -1.21 6.98
C VAL A 194 11.02 -2.11 8.14
N ILE A 195 10.98 -3.42 7.91
CA ILE A 195 10.85 -4.43 8.96
C ILE A 195 11.79 -5.59 8.58
N ASP A 196 12.69 -5.94 9.46
CA ASP A 196 13.57 -7.10 9.35
C ASP A 196 13.48 -7.98 10.61
N VAL A 197 14.35 -8.97 10.72
CA VAL A 197 14.39 -9.89 11.88
C VAL A 197 14.74 -9.23 13.21
N GLN A 198 15.26 -8.00 13.19
CA GLN A 198 15.57 -7.21 14.39
C GLN A 198 14.41 -6.25 14.76
N GLY A 199 13.43 -6.10 13.88
CA GLY A 199 12.26 -5.27 14.08
C GLY A 199 12.11 -4.13 13.06
N PRO A 200 11.25 -3.14 13.39
CA PRO A 200 11.05 -1.97 12.55
C PRO A 200 12.29 -1.09 12.45
N ASP A 201 12.55 -0.57 11.25
CA ASP A 201 13.65 0.37 10.98
C ASP A 201 13.59 1.57 11.96
N PRO A 202 14.66 1.82 12.73
CA PRO A 202 14.71 2.96 13.67
C PRO A 202 14.50 4.32 12.99
N THR A 203 14.82 4.44 11.69
CA THR A 203 14.57 5.67 10.93
C THR A 203 13.09 5.86 10.66
N LEU A 204 12.34 4.78 10.39
CA LEU A 204 10.89 4.82 10.26
C LEU A 204 10.22 5.22 11.59
N LEU A 205 10.67 4.62 12.70
CA LEU A 205 10.13 4.96 14.02
C LEU A 205 10.30 6.46 14.33
N ARG A 206 11.48 7.02 14.06
CA ARG A 206 11.75 8.46 14.24
C ARG A 206 10.88 9.32 13.30
N TRP A 207 10.75 8.93 12.04
CA TRP A 207 9.92 9.66 11.08
C TRP A 207 8.46 9.73 11.51
N LEU A 208 7.90 8.61 11.99
CA LEU A 208 6.54 8.55 12.51
C LEU A 208 6.34 9.46 13.72
N GLN A 209 7.28 9.47 14.66
CA GLN A 209 7.22 10.31 15.85
C GLN A 209 7.28 11.82 15.54
N THR A 210 8.04 12.21 14.52
CA THR A 210 8.17 13.63 14.13
C THR A 210 6.99 14.13 13.28
N THR A 211 6.25 13.26 12.62
CA THR A 211 5.10 13.63 11.79
C THR A 211 3.75 13.45 12.49
N ALA A 212 3.71 12.87 13.67
CA ALA A 212 2.49 12.69 14.48
C ALA A 212 2.10 13.93 15.31
N GLY A 213 2.87 15.01 15.26
CA GLY A 213 2.57 16.32 15.90
C GLY A 213 1.97 17.26 14.89
#